data_a1bb55d3fe2292ff3f091acf39c3f198
#
_entry.id   a1bb55d3fe2292ff3f091acf39c3f198
#
_cell.length_a   1.000
_cell.length_b   1.000
_cell.length_c   1.000
_cell.angle_alpha   90.00
_cell.angle_beta   90.00
_cell.angle_gamma   90.00
#
_symmetry.space_group_name_H-M   'P 1'
#
loop_
_entity.id
_entity.type
_entity.pdbx_description
1 polymer ?
#
loop_
_entity_poly.entity_id
_entity_poly.type
_entity_poly.pdbx_seq_one_letter_code
_entity_poly.pdbx_strand_id
1 'polypeptide(L)'
;MKTNSHRFLCALCALTVFISALFPASAFAAQAADTVAQTTLTTADAQEMQQADSAVTALTGSDAYAEMTRAQRLDAAVAQLQQLAEEGLVSARSLHVDKENGMVSFAYSCGALGGVLVEDPDEENTPFAPSELPAVDLHEMSNAPQGDLGSAMIYYAFDNTVNSSRYPYYSYMKGFWTAMGLHTRIDTTVTVSDLKRMNDYGLCILSAHGSYYTYTSGFLFKQTRTEPVILLTEESDFYKDLYYGIDLLTHRVIKINGLYCITPSFFRAAYRGGQLKDTVVLSETCEFLGVSGSLDTSMADALLAGGAKAVAGYVNNVYTVYSRSMLWDTVNHLILGQTLQESVQHSMDTYGADDLVWYNAQGGKRPHAAAAYPLLFGDVGVRLIEPNAAPVPQKVQQAA
;
A
#
# COMPACT_ATOMS: atom_id res chain seq x y z
N MET A 1 -61.28 16.90 32.43
CA MET A 1 -60.47 15.75 32.08
C MET A 1 -59.38 16.19 31.08
N LYS A 2 -58.34 16.86 31.54
CA LYS A 2 -57.13 17.19 30.77
C LYS A 2 -55.98 17.36 31.74
N THR A 3 -55.30 16.29 32.14
CA THR A 3 -54.04 16.38 32.94
C THR A 3 -53.26 15.05 33.05
N ASN A 4 -53.29 14.17 32.04
CA ASN A 4 -52.47 12.94 32.13
C ASN A 4 -51.53 12.67 30.96
N SER A 5 -51.49 13.52 29.92
CA SER A 5 -50.66 13.27 28.75
C SER A 5 -49.20 13.77 28.89
N HIS A 6 -48.97 14.78 29.73
CA HIS A 6 -47.63 15.35 29.92
C HIS A 6 -46.68 14.52 30.83
N ARG A 7 -47.27 13.71 31.73
CA ARG A 7 -46.44 12.85 32.61
C ARG A 7 -45.91 11.59 31.91
N PHE A 8 -46.63 11.13 30.88
CA PHE A 8 -46.15 9.98 30.06
C PHE A 8 -45.06 10.36 29.08
N LEU A 9 -45.10 11.59 28.54
CA LEU A 9 -44.07 12.07 27.60
C LEU A 9 -42.72 12.31 28.33
N CYS A 10 -42.75 12.83 29.56
CA CYS A 10 -41.53 13.02 30.36
C CYS A 10 -40.91 11.69 30.81
N ALA A 11 -41.70 10.66 31.07
CA ALA A 11 -41.16 9.33 31.43
C ALA A 11 -40.50 8.62 30.23
N LEU A 12 -41.03 8.83 29.01
CA LEU A 12 -40.45 8.25 27.81
C LEU A 12 -39.16 8.96 27.40
N CYS A 13 -39.08 10.30 27.54
CA CYS A 13 -37.84 11.06 27.29
C CYS A 13 -36.73 10.77 28.33
N ALA A 14 -37.14 10.54 29.61
CA ALA A 14 -36.14 10.14 30.64
C ALA A 14 -35.60 8.73 30.41
N LEU A 15 -36.41 7.82 29.89
CA LEU A 15 -35.95 6.44 29.59
C LEU A 15 -35.04 6.39 28.38
N THR A 16 -35.28 7.21 27.35
CA THR A 16 -34.37 7.29 26.18
C THR A 16 -33.06 7.97 26.49
N VAL A 17 -33.00 8.93 27.40
CA VAL A 17 -31.73 9.56 27.83
C VAL A 17 -30.96 8.65 28.76
N PHE A 18 -31.60 7.79 29.57
CA PHE A 18 -30.94 6.84 30.45
C PHE A 18 -30.37 5.62 29.71
N ILE A 19 -31.00 5.20 28.59
CA ILE A 19 -30.46 4.10 27.75
C ILE A 19 -29.27 4.58 26.93
N SER A 20 -29.18 5.86 26.55
CA SER A 20 -28.02 6.43 25.88
C SER A 20 -26.83 6.68 26.80
N ALA A 21 -27.03 6.76 28.11
CA ALA A 21 -25.95 6.96 29.10
C ALA A 21 -25.37 5.64 29.66
N LEU A 22 -26.01 4.50 29.34
CA LEU A 22 -25.55 3.17 29.77
C LEU A 22 -24.80 2.37 28.71
N PHE A 23 -24.61 2.95 27.52
CA PHE A 23 -23.62 2.45 26.59
C PHE A 23 -22.35 3.29 26.76
N PRO A 24 -21.39 2.82 27.58
CA PRO A 24 -20.10 3.50 27.64
C PRO A 24 -19.48 3.44 26.26
N ALA A 25 -18.74 4.48 25.92
CA ALA A 25 -17.90 4.59 24.73
C ALA A 25 -16.85 3.46 24.56
N SER A 26 -17.00 2.36 25.28
CA SER A 26 -16.24 1.12 25.15
C SER A 26 -16.69 0.22 24.01
N ALA A 27 -17.78 0.52 23.32
CA ALA A 27 -18.19 -0.24 22.14
C ALA A 27 -17.29 0.03 20.90
N PHE A 28 -16.50 1.11 20.90
CA PHE A 28 -15.49 1.36 19.88
C PHE A 28 -14.11 0.81 20.24
N ALA A 29 -13.89 0.37 21.46
CA ALA A 29 -12.64 -0.26 21.89
C ALA A 29 -12.73 -1.79 21.88
N ALA A 30 -13.88 -2.35 21.61
CA ALA A 30 -14.09 -3.78 21.38
C ALA A 30 -14.14 -4.10 19.87
N GLN A 31 -13.34 -3.42 19.07
CA GLN A 31 -12.70 -4.12 17.97
C GLN A 31 -11.76 -5.10 18.66
N ALA A 32 -12.36 -6.24 18.95
CA ALA A 32 -11.77 -7.34 19.63
C ALA A 32 -10.32 -7.47 19.14
N ALA A 33 -9.40 -7.38 20.07
CA ALA A 33 -8.39 -8.38 20.07
C ALA A 33 -9.14 -9.70 19.83
N ASP A 34 -9.22 -10.19 18.59
CA ASP A 34 -9.32 -11.59 18.33
C ASP A 34 -8.21 -12.13 19.22
N THR A 35 -8.57 -12.69 20.34
CA THR A 35 -7.69 -13.50 21.14
C THR A 35 -7.44 -14.73 20.28
N VAL A 36 -6.65 -14.54 19.23
CA VAL A 36 -5.79 -15.59 18.73
C VAL A 36 -4.99 -15.96 19.97
N ALA A 37 -5.32 -17.10 20.58
CA ALA A 37 -4.42 -17.73 21.53
C ALA A 37 -3.04 -17.54 20.91
N GLN A 38 -2.05 -17.05 21.67
CA GLN A 38 -0.70 -16.79 21.18
C GLN A 38 -0.12 -18.09 20.64
N THR A 39 -0.53 -18.48 19.47
CA THR A 39 0.00 -19.60 18.70
C THR A 39 1.18 -19.04 17.97
N THR A 40 2.34 -19.30 18.52
CA THR A 40 3.60 -19.11 17.81
C THR A 40 3.57 -20.04 16.62
N LEU A 41 3.86 -19.55 15.42
CA LEU A 41 4.02 -20.37 14.23
C LEU A 41 5.06 -21.45 14.52
N THR A 42 4.67 -22.72 14.37
CA THR A 42 5.58 -23.84 14.66
C THR A 42 6.45 -24.17 13.45
N THR A 43 7.52 -24.92 13.68
CA THR A 43 8.36 -25.46 12.59
C THR A 43 7.55 -26.30 11.60
N ALA A 44 6.58 -27.07 12.11
CA ALA A 44 5.70 -27.88 11.25
C ALA A 44 4.80 -27.00 10.38
N ASP A 45 4.19 -25.96 10.97
CA ASP A 45 3.38 -24.99 10.22
C ASP A 45 4.19 -24.32 9.09
N ALA A 46 5.41 -23.88 9.38
CA ALA A 46 6.29 -23.26 8.39
C ALA A 46 6.68 -24.23 7.26
N GLN A 47 6.87 -25.52 7.58
CA GLN A 47 7.14 -26.57 6.58
C GLN A 47 5.94 -26.81 5.68
N GLU A 48 4.72 -26.90 6.25
CA GLU A 48 3.48 -27.08 5.50
C GLU A 48 3.21 -25.85 4.58
N MET A 49 3.42 -24.63 5.10
CA MET A 49 3.32 -23.42 4.29
C MET A 49 4.29 -23.45 3.11
N GLN A 50 5.56 -23.82 3.35
CA GLN A 50 6.56 -23.90 2.30
C GLN A 50 6.25 -24.97 1.26
N GLN A 51 5.68 -26.10 1.67
CA GLN A 51 5.22 -27.15 0.75
C GLN A 51 4.12 -26.62 -0.16
N ALA A 52 3.13 -25.92 0.39
CA ALA A 52 2.05 -25.31 -0.39
C ALA A 52 2.58 -24.24 -1.35
N ASP A 53 3.47 -23.33 -0.88
CA ASP A 53 4.09 -22.30 -1.73
C ASP A 53 4.89 -22.90 -2.87
N SER A 54 5.66 -23.94 -2.59
CA SER A 54 6.46 -24.64 -3.62
C SER A 54 5.57 -25.21 -4.72
N ALA A 55 4.41 -25.77 -4.36
CA ALA A 55 3.45 -26.29 -5.34
C ALA A 55 2.81 -25.17 -6.16
N VAL A 56 2.44 -24.04 -5.53
CA VAL A 56 1.91 -22.87 -6.23
C VAL A 56 2.97 -22.28 -7.17
N THR A 57 4.21 -22.10 -6.68
CA THR A 57 5.31 -21.55 -7.49
C THR A 57 5.65 -22.46 -8.67
N ALA A 58 5.63 -23.79 -8.48
CA ALA A 58 5.83 -24.74 -9.56
C ALA A 58 4.76 -24.65 -10.65
N LEU A 59 3.50 -24.39 -10.27
CA LEU A 59 2.43 -24.14 -11.22
C LEU A 59 2.67 -22.82 -11.95
N THR A 60 2.78 -21.70 -11.21
CA THR A 60 2.83 -20.35 -11.79
C THR A 60 4.09 -20.08 -12.58
N GLY A 61 5.20 -20.74 -12.27
CA GLY A 61 6.47 -20.67 -13.00
C GLY A 61 6.58 -21.64 -14.17
N SER A 62 5.54 -22.42 -14.51
CA SER A 62 5.61 -23.38 -15.61
C SER A 62 5.36 -22.70 -16.97
N ASP A 63 6.04 -23.17 -18.02
CA ASP A 63 5.81 -22.72 -19.40
C ASP A 63 4.34 -22.90 -19.82
N ALA A 64 3.72 -24.01 -19.39
CA ALA A 64 2.32 -24.27 -19.67
C ALA A 64 1.38 -23.22 -19.07
N TYR A 65 1.67 -22.75 -17.85
CA TYR A 65 0.90 -21.69 -17.21
C TYR A 65 1.12 -20.34 -17.91
N ALA A 66 2.33 -20.05 -18.34
CA ALA A 66 2.65 -18.83 -19.07
C ALA A 66 1.89 -18.70 -20.42
N GLU A 67 1.58 -19.82 -21.07
CA GLU A 67 0.80 -19.86 -22.32
C GLU A 67 -0.73 -19.76 -22.11
N MET A 68 -1.21 -19.85 -20.86
CA MET A 68 -2.64 -19.79 -20.54
C MET A 68 -3.17 -18.36 -20.61
N THR A 69 -4.44 -18.23 -21.00
CA THR A 69 -5.19 -16.98 -20.80
C THR A 69 -5.39 -16.71 -19.31
N ARG A 70 -5.66 -15.45 -18.94
CA ARG A 70 -5.94 -15.08 -17.54
C ARG A 70 -7.00 -15.96 -16.89
N ALA A 71 -8.09 -16.25 -17.60
CA ALA A 71 -9.16 -17.12 -17.09
C ALA A 71 -8.67 -18.55 -16.83
N GLN A 72 -7.86 -19.12 -17.74
CA GLN A 72 -7.29 -20.45 -17.57
C GLN A 72 -6.26 -20.49 -16.43
N ARG A 73 -5.43 -19.46 -16.28
CA ARG A 73 -4.51 -19.32 -15.13
C ARG A 73 -5.27 -19.32 -13.80
N LEU A 74 -6.40 -18.58 -13.75
CA LEU A 74 -7.23 -18.52 -12.56
C LEU A 74 -7.83 -19.90 -12.22
N ASP A 75 -8.39 -20.60 -13.23
CA ASP A 75 -8.94 -21.94 -13.03
C ASP A 75 -7.86 -22.95 -12.62
N ALA A 76 -6.64 -22.86 -13.18
CA ALA A 76 -5.51 -23.69 -12.80
C ALA A 76 -5.06 -23.43 -11.35
N ALA A 77 -5.00 -22.16 -10.93
CA ALA A 77 -4.68 -21.80 -9.54
C ALA A 77 -5.73 -22.35 -8.55
N VAL A 78 -7.02 -22.24 -8.90
CA VAL A 78 -8.11 -22.80 -8.08
C VAL A 78 -7.98 -24.31 -7.96
N ALA A 79 -7.73 -25.03 -9.07
CA ALA A 79 -7.56 -26.48 -9.07
C ALA A 79 -6.36 -26.93 -8.21
N GLN A 80 -5.23 -26.22 -8.30
CA GLN A 80 -4.05 -26.49 -7.46
C GLN A 80 -4.36 -26.31 -5.97
N LEU A 81 -5.04 -25.22 -5.62
CA LEU A 81 -5.39 -24.95 -4.22
C LEU A 81 -6.43 -25.93 -3.67
N GLN A 82 -7.33 -26.44 -4.51
CA GLN A 82 -8.25 -27.53 -4.12
C GLN A 82 -7.49 -28.82 -3.82
N GLN A 83 -6.50 -29.17 -4.64
CA GLN A 83 -5.62 -30.31 -4.38
C GLN A 83 -4.86 -30.14 -3.06
N LEU A 84 -4.27 -28.98 -2.82
CA LEU A 84 -3.56 -28.69 -1.55
C LEU A 84 -4.51 -28.74 -0.34
N ALA A 85 -5.78 -28.42 -0.54
CA ALA A 85 -6.80 -28.56 0.51
C ALA A 85 -7.15 -30.02 0.80
N GLU A 86 -7.16 -30.90 -0.21
CA GLU A 86 -7.32 -32.35 -0.03
C GLU A 86 -6.12 -32.97 0.70
N GLU A 87 -4.91 -32.42 0.48
CA GLU A 87 -3.68 -32.77 1.17
C GLU A 87 -3.61 -32.23 2.61
N GLY A 88 -4.53 -31.35 2.99
CA GLY A 88 -4.60 -30.72 4.33
C GLY A 88 -3.66 -29.53 4.55
N LEU A 89 -2.96 -29.06 3.52
CA LEU A 89 -2.03 -27.93 3.58
C LEU A 89 -2.74 -26.57 3.57
N VAL A 90 -3.94 -26.54 2.97
CA VAL A 90 -4.79 -25.35 2.81
C VAL A 90 -6.19 -25.64 3.34
N SER A 91 -6.84 -24.64 3.92
CA SER A 91 -8.22 -24.76 4.37
C SER A 91 -9.20 -24.64 3.18
N ALA A 92 -9.87 -25.72 2.78
CA ALA A 92 -10.86 -25.71 1.70
C ALA A 92 -11.97 -24.65 1.90
N ARG A 93 -12.31 -24.32 3.16
CA ARG A 93 -13.37 -23.37 3.49
C ARG A 93 -12.93 -21.92 3.38
N SER A 94 -11.66 -21.67 3.19
CA SER A 94 -11.07 -20.33 3.10
C SER A 94 -10.88 -19.87 1.66
N LEU A 95 -11.03 -20.74 0.68
CA LEU A 95 -10.85 -20.41 -0.73
C LEU A 95 -11.87 -19.35 -1.16
N HIS A 96 -11.37 -18.25 -1.69
CA HIS A 96 -12.14 -17.17 -2.28
C HIS A 96 -11.54 -16.80 -3.63
N VAL A 97 -12.38 -16.61 -4.64
CA VAL A 97 -11.95 -16.28 -6.01
C VAL A 97 -12.51 -14.93 -6.39
N ASP A 98 -11.66 -13.96 -6.54
CA ASP A 98 -11.96 -12.66 -7.09
C ASP A 98 -11.53 -12.63 -8.57
N LYS A 99 -12.51 -12.82 -9.46
CA LYS A 99 -12.24 -12.87 -10.91
C LYS A 99 -11.91 -11.52 -11.51
N GLU A 100 -12.43 -10.46 -10.92
CA GLU A 100 -12.21 -9.09 -11.39
C GLU A 100 -10.76 -8.69 -11.16
N ASN A 101 -10.26 -8.89 -9.94
CA ASN A 101 -8.89 -8.55 -9.57
C ASN A 101 -7.88 -9.70 -9.83
N GLY A 102 -8.33 -10.87 -10.30
CA GLY A 102 -7.45 -12.01 -10.57
C GLY A 102 -6.87 -12.65 -9.31
N MET A 103 -7.48 -12.45 -8.15
CA MET A 103 -6.98 -12.94 -6.88
C MET A 103 -7.68 -14.24 -6.46
N VAL A 104 -6.89 -15.27 -6.12
CA VAL A 104 -7.37 -16.46 -5.40
C VAL A 104 -6.75 -16.45 -4.02
N SER A 105 -7.55 -16.14 -3.01
CA SER A 105 -7.10 -16.10 -1.62
C SER A 105 -7.46 -17.37 -0.85
N PHE A 106 -6.62 -17.72 0.11
CA PHE A 106 -6.78 -18.90 0.94
C PHE A 106 -6.12 -18.72 2.32
N ALA A 107 -6.41 -19.62 3.25
CA ALA A 107 -5.65 -19.74 4.49
C ALA A 107 -4.90 -21.09 4.49
N TYR A 108 -3.65 -21.08 4.90
CA TYR A 108 -2.92 -22.31 5.24
C TYR A 108 -3.58 -23.03 6.41
N SER A 109 -3.23 -24.30 6.63
CA SER A 109 -3.71 -25.13 7.74
C SER A 109 -3.55 -24.45 9.11
N CYS A 110 -2.46 -23.72 9.32
CA CYS A 110 -2.16 -22.97 10.54
C CYS A 110 -2.96 -21.66 10.71
N GLY A 111 -3.68 -21.21 9.68
CA GLY A 111 -4.48 -19.99 9.69
C GLY A 111 -3.79 -18.74 9.12
N ALA A 112 -2.49 -18.79 8.81
CA ALA A 112 -1.85 -17.73 8.04
C ALA A 112 -2.50 -17.59 6.65
N LEU A 113 -2.48 -16.40 6.05
CA LEU A 113 -3.15 -16.15 4.78
C LEU A 113 -2.18 -16.24 3.62
N GLY A 114 -2.65 -16.82 2.51
CA GLY A 114 -1.94 -16.95 1.25
C GLY A 114 -2.81 -16.60 0.06
N GLY A 115 -2.21 -16.30 -1.08
CA GLY A 115 -2.93 -15.97 -2.30
C GLY A 115 -2.14 -16.26 -3.58
N VAL A 116 -2.90 -16.36 -4.67
CA VAL A 116 -2.36 -16.39 -6.03
C VAL A 116 -2.96 -15.20 -6.77
N LEU A 117 -2.12 -14.24 -7.13
CA LEU A 117 -2.47 -13.14 -8.01
C LEU A 117 -2.16 -13.55 -9.45
N VAL A 118 -3.19 -13.54 -10.28
CA VAL A 118 -3.10 -13.84 -11.72
C VAL A 118 -3.08 -12.52 -12.47
N GLU A 119 -1.89 -12.12 -12.88
CA GLU A 119 -1.68 -10.92 -13.68
C GLU A 119 -2.20 -11.12 -15.11
N ASP A 120 -2.57 -10.04 -15.77
CA ASP A 120 -2.93 -10.08 -17.19
C ASP A 120 -1.64 -10.14 -18.02
N PRO A 121 -1.45 -11.16 -18.87
CA PRO A 121 -0.25 -11.26 -19.69
C PRO A 121 -0.03 -10.07 -20.64
N ASP A 122 -1.08 -9.30 -20.93
CA ASP A 122 -0.97 -8.10 -21.75
C ASP A 122 -0.45 -6.88 -20.97
N GLU A 123 -0.47 -6.89 -19.63
CA GLU A 123 0.07 -5.81 -18.77
C GLU A 123 1.60 -5.81 -18.71
N GLU A 124 2.24 -6.97 -18.75
CA GLU A 124 3.70 -7.12 -18.64
C GLU A 124 4.46 -6.51 -19.82
N ASN A 125 3.82 -6.36 -20.97
CA ASN A 125 4.48 -6.04 -22.23
C ASN A 125 4.34 -4.58 -22.70
N THR A 126 3.88 -3.65 -21.86
CA THR A 126 3.85 -2.24 -22.26
C THR A 126 5.27 -1.69 -22.20
N PRO A 127 5.95 -1.48 -23.36
CA PRO A 127 7.31 -0.98 -23.35
C PRO A 127 7.33 0.41 -22.71
N PHE A 128 8.20 0.54 -21.75
CA PHE A 128 8.37 1.79 -21.05
C PHE A 128 9.39 2.64 -21.80
N ALA A 129 8.96 3.75 -22.40
CA ALA A 129 9.88 4.62 -23.14
C ALA A 129 10.69 5.49 -22.17
N PRO A 130 12.03 5.52 -22.28
CA PRO A 130 12.92 6.30 -21.43
C PRO A 130 12.69 7.82 -21.46
N SER A 131 12.01 8.32 -22.47
CA SER A 131 11.79 9.76 -22.73
C SER A 131 10.64 10.39 -21.93
N GLU A 132 10.08 9.69 -20.95
CA GLU A 132 8.80 10.04 -20.35
C GLU A 132 8.89 10.76 -18.98
N LEU A 133 10.09 10.99 -18.45
CA LEU A 133 10.22 11.99 -17.39
C LEU A 133 10.14 13.37 -18.02
N PRO A 134 9.21 14.22 -17.56
CA PRO A 134 9.09 15.57 -18.07
C PRO A 134 10.38 16.33 -17.83
N ALA A 135 10.69 17.22 -18.78
CA ALA A 135 11.82 18.13 -18.60
C ALA A 135 11.57 19.02 -17.37
N VAL A 136 12.55 19.08 -16.49
CA VAL A 136 12.51 19.99 -15.36
C VAL A 136 12.80 21.39 -15.85
N ASP A 137 12.01 22.38 -15.44
CA ASP A 137 12.39 23.78 -15.60
C ASP A 137 13.55 24.11 -14.64
N LEU A 138 14.77 24.02 -15.16
CA LEU A 138 15.98 24.28 -14.40
C LEU A 138 16.05 25.76 -13.91
N HIS A 139 15.35 26.67 -14.58
CA HIS A 139 15.28 28.06 -14.12
C HIS A 139 14.39 28.18 -12.90
N GLU A 140 13.26 27.52 -12.89
CA GLU A 140 12.40 27.44 -11.71
C GLU A 140 13.12 26.77 -10.55
N MET A 141 13.75 25.63 -10.78
CA MET A 141 14.51 24.88 -9.76
C MET A 141 15.72 25.67 -9.23
N SER A 142 16.27 26.61 -9.98
CA SER A 142 17.34 27.49 -9.48
C SER A 142 16.87 28.42 -8.36
N ASN A 143 15.57 28.63 -8.22
CA ASN A 143 14.96 29.42 -7.15
C ASN A 143 14.61 28.58 -5.91
N ALA A 144 14.86 27.27 -5.94
CA ALA A 144 14.61 26.40 -4.79
C ALA A 144 15.36 26.92 -3.55
N PRO A 145 14.73 26.88 -2.38
CA PRO A 145 15.40 27.20 -1.13
C PRO A 145 16.67 26.37 -0.98
N GLN A 146 17.77 27.04 -0.65
CA GLN A 146 19.06 26.37 -0.41
C GLN A 146 19.07 25.81 1.01
N GLY A 147 19.37 24.52 1.18
CA GLY A 147 19.50 23.93 2.50
C GLY A 147 19.29 22.41 2.51
N ASP A 148 19.26 21.87 3.71
CA ASP A 148 18.94 20.47 3.96
C ASP A 148 17.41 20.33 3.99
N LEU A 149 16.86 19.58 3.04
CA LEU A 149 15.43 19.27 2.93
C LEU A 149 15.04 17.98 3.66
N GLY A 150 15.99 17.40 4.40
CA GLY A 150 15.80 16.13 5.08
C GLY A 150 16.07 14.92 4.20
N SER A 151 15.50 13.80 4.59
CA SER A 151 15.77 12.51 3.96
C SER A 151 14.52 11.91 3.30
N ALA A 152 14.71 11.27 2.15
CA ALA A 152 13.69 10.52 1.44
C ALA A 152 14.13 9.08 1.18
N MET A 153 13.16 8.14 1.20
CA MET A 153 13.35 6.76 0.81
C MET A 153 12.34 6.39 -0.27
N ILE A 154 12.83 5.83 -1.37
CA ILE A 154 12.03 5.19 -2.40
C ILE A 154 12.09 3.69 -2.15
N TYR A 155 10.99 3.11 -1.72
CA TYR A 155 10.79 1.67 -1.60
C TYR A 155 10.30 1.15 -2.94
N TYR A 156 11.24 0.65 -3.76
CA TYR A 156 10.96 0.17 -5.11
C TYR A 156 10.73 -1.34 -5.09
N ALA A 157 9.49 -1.75 -5.12
CA ALA A 157 9.07 -3.14 -4.99
C ALA A 157 8.16 -3.60 -6.15
N PHE A 158 8.47 -3.22 -7.39
CA PHE A 158 7.67 -3.63 -8.53
C PHE A 158 7.95 -5.06 -9.02
N ASP A 159 9.19 -5.51 -8.92
CA ASP A 159 9.58 -6.87 -9.29
C ASP A 159 10.89 -7.28 -8.59
N ASN A 160 11.15 -8.58 -8.54
CA ASN A 160 12.39 -9.15 -7.99
C ASN A 160 13.60 -8.93 -8.90
N THR A 161 13.36 -8.60 -10.14
CA THR A 161 14.40 -8.22 -11.08
C THR A 161 14.38 -6.72 -11.21
N VAL A 162 15.48 -6.07 -10.85
CA VAL A 162 15.69 -4.65 -11.16
C VAL A 162 15.50 -4.49 -12.66
N ASN A 163 14.28 -4.18 -13.05
CA ASN A 163 13.96 -3.95 -14.45
C ASN A 163 14.72 -2.72 -14.91
N SER A 164 15.76 -2.95 -15.71
CA SER A 164 16.66 -1.90 -16.20
C SER A 164 15.93 -0.78 -16.96
N SER A 165 14.71 -1.01 -17.43
CA SER A 165 13.88 0.00 -18.08
C SER A 165 13.17 0.93 -17.10
N ARG A 166 12.89 0.48 -15.86
CA ARG A 166 12.23 1.29 -14.82
C ARG A 166 13.22 1.88 -13.81
N TYR A 167 14.22 1.13 -13.40
CA TYR A 167 15.21 1.52 -12.40
C TYR A 167 15.99 2.80 -12.74
N PRO A 168 16.41 3.06 -13.99
CA PRO A 168 17.11 4.30 -14.34
C PRO A 168 16.38 5.58 -13.96
N TYR A 169 15.06 5.58 -14.00
CA TYR A 169 14.27 6.78 -13.63
C TYR A 169 14.39 7.10 -12.16
N TYR A 170 14.20 6.12 -11.30
CA TYR A 170 14.33 6.33 -9.86
C TYR A 170 15.77 6.67 -9.48
N SER A 171 16.75 6.14 -10.19
CA SER A 171 18.16 6.54 -10.04
C SER A 171 18.39 8.00 -10.43
N TYR A 172 17.73 8.47 -11.50
CA TYR A 172 17.78 9.85 -11.93
C TYR A 172 17.08 10.77 -10.90
N MET A 173 15.87 10.45 -10.48
CA MET A 173 15.13 11.15 -9.44
C MET A 173 15.97 11.28 -8.17
N LYS A 174 16.53 10.17 -7.67
CA LYS A 174 17.44 10.15 -6.51
C LYS A 174 18.61 11.12 -6.69
N GLY A 175 19.29 11.07 -7.83
CA GLY A 175 20.43 11.91 -8.12
C GLY A 175 20.06 13.38 -8.12
N PHE A 176 18.99 13.72 -8.81
CA PHE A 176 18.49 15.08 -8.93
C PHE A 176 18.02 15.65 -7.57
N TRP A 177 17.14 14.94 -6.87
CA TRP A 177 16.61 15.39 -5.57
C TRP A 177 17.71 15.51 -4.51
N THR A 178 18.71 14.60 -4.53
CA THR A 178 19.86 14.70 -3.64
C THR A 178 20.71 15.94 -3.95
N ALA A 179 20.89 16.27 -5.23
CA ALA A 179 21.60 17.49 -5.63
C ALA A 179 20.85 18.77 -5.21
N MET A 180 19.51 18.70 -5.09
CA MET A 180 18.64 19.77 -4.62
C MET A 180 18.52 19.84 -3.09
N GLY A 181 19.21 18.97 -2.34
CA GLY A 181 19.22 18.99 -0.87
C GLY A 181 18.27 17.99 -0.19
N LEU A 182 17.49 17.20 -0.94
CA LEU A 182 16.68 16.12 -0.40
C LEU A 182 17.48 14.82 -0.47
N HIS A 183 18.03 14.37 0.68
CA HIS A 183 18.90 13.19 0.76
C HIS A 183 18.14 11.90 0.45
N THR A 184 18.06 11.55 -0.83
CA THR A 184 17.22 10.46 -1.32
C THR A 184 17.99 9.15 -1.40
N ARG A 185 17.36 8.06 -0.92
CA ARG A 185 17.83 6.68 -1.07
C ARG A 185 16.81 5.86 -1.85
N ILE A 186 17.25 4.77 -2.43
CA ILE A 186 16.38 3.77 -3.07
C ILE A 186 16.69 2.42 -2.43
N ASP A 187 15.64 1.73 -2.05
CA ASP A 187 15.65 0.33 -1.67
C ASP A 187 14.97 -0.47 -2.79
N THR A 188 15.68 -1.41 -3.38
CA THR A 188 15.19 -2.28 -4.47
C THR A 188 14.93 -3.72 -4.01
N THR A 189 15.18 -4.00 -2.73
CA THR A 189 14.95 -5.29 -2.09
C THR A 189 14.06 -5.13 -0.86
N VAL A 190 12.92 -4.48 -1.08
CA VAL A 190 12.02 -4.05 -0.01
C VAL A 190 11.50 -5.23 0.79
N THR A 191 11.83 -5.25 2.07
CA THR A 191 11.42 -6.29 3.02
C THR A 191 10.37 -5.77 4.01
N VAL A 192 9.67 -6.70 4.66
CA VAL A 192 8.78 -6.38 5.81
C VAL A 192 9.53 -5.58 6.89
N SER A 193 10.80 -5.90 7.12
CA SER A 193 11.65 -5.20 8.10
C SER A 193 12.01 -3.77 7.69
N ASP A 194 12.16 -3.50 6.40
CA ASP A 194 12.45 -2.16 5.90
C ASP A 194 11.26 -1.22 6.12
N LEU A 195 10.05 -1.72 5.89
CA LEU A 195 8.83 -0.94 6.13
C LEU A 195 8.53 -0.72 7.64
N LYS A 196 9.22 -1.38 8.56
CA LYS A 196 9.18 -1.05 10.00
C LYS A 196 10.09 0.14 10.36
N ARG A 197 10.84 0.69 9.39
CA ARG A 197 11.81 1.80 9.58
C ARG A 197 11.49 3.02 8.72
N MET A 198 10.26 3.16 8.24
CA MET A 198 9.86 4.34 7.47
C MET A 198 10.01 5.65 8.26
N ASN A 199 9.95 5.59 9.57
CA ASN A 199 10.17 6.72 10.48
C ASN A 199 11.61 7.28 10.47
N ASP A 200 12.56 6.64 9.80
CA ASP A 200 13.91 7.16 9.59
C ASP A 200 13.95 8.25 8.51
N TYR A 201 12.83 8.47 7.80
CA TYR A 201 12.74 9.37 6.64
C TYR A 201 11.58 10.36 6.76
N GLY A 202 11.82 11.60 6.34
CA GLY A 202 10.80 12.63 6.26
C GLY A 202 9.83 12.44 5.08
N LEU A 203 10.30 11.79 4.01
CA LEU A 203 9.51 11.44 2.83
C LEU A 203 9.71 9.96 2.49
N CYS A 204 8.62 9.20 2.46
CA CYS A 204 8.60 7.81 2.01
C CYS A 204 7.78 7.67 0.73
N ILE A 205 8.36 7.03 -0.26
CA ILE A 205 7.71 6.76 -1.55
C ILE A 205 7.56 5.25 -1.66
N LEU A 206 6.30 4.78 -1.79
CA LEU A 206 5.97 3.38 -1.97
C LEU A 206 5.70 3.12 -3.45
N SER A 207 6.66 2.53 -4.14
CA SER A 207 6.58 2.15 -5.54
C SER A 207 6.47 0.63 -5.63
N ALA A 208 5.24 0.10 -5.62
CA ALA A 208 4.96 -1.31 -5.47
C ALA A 208 3.70 -1.73 -6.21
N HIS A 209 3.53 -3.03 -6.46
CA HIS A 209 2.24 -3.57 -6.85
C HIS A 209 1.25 -3.51 -5.68
N GLY A 210 0.01 -3.20 -6.00
CA GLY A 210 -1.10 -3.25 -5.05
C GLY A 210 -2.26 -4.04 -5.63
N SER A 211 -3.03 -4.64 -4.76
CA SER A 211 -4.24 -5.38 -5.10
C SER A 211 -5.19 -5.43 -3.91
N TYR A 212 -6.40 -5.93 -4.12
CA TYR A 212 -7.34 -6.24 -3.06
C TYR A 212 -7.29 -7.71 -2.69
N TYR A 213 -7.31 -7.96 -1.40
CA TYR A 213 -7.29 -9.30 -0.84
C TYR A 213 -8.53 -9.56 0.01
N THR A 214 -9.30 -10.59 -0.35
CA THR A 214 -10.54 -10.97 0.35
C THR A 214 -10.33 -12.26 1.13
N TYR A 215 -10.68 -12.25 2.41
CA TYR A 215 -10.58 -13.40 3.28
C TYR A 215 -11.73 -13.45 4.28
N THR A 216 -11.95 -14.63 4.87
CA THR A 216 -12.94 -14.82 5.92
C THR A 216 -12.25 -14.89 7.28
N SER A 217 -12.64 -14.03 8.19
CA SER A 217 -12.14 -13.99 9.57
C SER A 217 -13.24 -14.27 10.59
N GLY A 218 -12.87 -14.65 11.81
CA GLY A 218 -13.76 -14.88 12.94
C GLY A 218 -14.11 -16.35 13.18
N PHE A 219 -14.13 -16.76 14.46
CA PHE A 219 -14.39 -18.15 14.87
C PHE A 219 -15.90 -18.46 14.97
N LEU A 220 -16.67 -17.61 15.67
CA LEU A 220 -18.10 -17.78 15.88
C LEU A 220 -18.95 -17.04 14.83
N PHE A 221 -18.51 -15.86 14.45
CA PHE A 221 -19.16 -15.03 13.43
C PHE A 221 -18.16 -14.79 12.31
N LYS A 222 -18.30 -15.59 11.26
CA LYS A 222 -17.48 -15.43 10.05
C LYS A 222 -17.85 -14.13 9.35
N GLN A 223 -16.86 -13.28 9.15
CA GLN A 223 -16.98 -12.05 8.37
C GLN A 223 -16.02 -12.12 7.19
N THR A 224 -16.54 -11.86 6.01
CA THR A 224 -15.70 -11.62 4.84
C THR A 224 -15.13 -10.21 4.95
N ARG A 225 -13.82 -10.10 4.82
CA ARG A 225 -13.08 -8.83 4.79
C ARG A 225 -12.37 -8.71 3.46
N THR A 226 -12.39 -7.53 2.91
CA THR A 226 -11.63 -7.17 1.70
C THR A 226 -10.81 -5.95 2.06
N GLU A 227 -9.52 -5.99 1.84
CA GLU A 227 -8.62 -4.88 2.18
C GLU A 227 -7.50 -4.76 1.14
N PRO A 228 -6.96 -3.55 0.93
CA PRO A 228 -5.81 -3.35 0.06
C PRO A 228 -4.57 -4.01 0.64
N VAL A 229 -3.71 -4.50 -0.25
CA VAL A 229 -2.43 -5.09 0.09
C VAL A 229 -1.33 -4.53 -0.79
N ILE A 230 -0.11 -4.43 -0.26
CA ILE A 230 1.08 -4.00 -0.98
C ILE A 230 2.02 -5.20 -1.10
N LEU A 231 2.40 -5.55 -2.32
CA LEU A 231 3.34 -6.62 -2.59
C LEU A 231 4.77 -6.11 -2.42
N LEU A 232 5.60 -6.91 -1.74
CA LEU A 232 7.03 -6.61 -1.56
C LEU A 232 7.88 -7.47 -2.50
N THR A 233 9.17 -7.16 -2.58
CA THR A 233 10.13 -8.00 -3.31
C THR A 233 10.68 -9.14 -2.46
N GLU A 234 10.32 -9.19 -1.19
CA GLU A 234 10.81 -10.19 -0.27
C GLU A 234 10.15 -11.55 -0.52
N GLU A 235 10.94 -12.50 -1.03
CA GLU A 235 10.51 -13.89 -1.18
C GLU A 235 10.37 -14.58 0.18
N SER A 236 9.29 -15.38 0.30
CA SER A 236 9.06 -16.18 1.49
C SER A 236 9.99 -17.40 1.53
N ASP A 237 10.46 -17.70 2.73
CA ASP A 237 11.20 -18.91 3.02
C ASP A 237 10.91 -19.40 4.44
N PHE A 238 11.31 -20.64 4.73
CA PHE A 238 11.08 -21.28 6.02
C PHE A 238 11.54 -20.45 7.22
N TYR A 239 12.72 -19.82 7.15
CA TYR A 239 13.28 -19.07 8.28
C TYR A 239 12.57 -17.74 8.47
N LYS A 240 12.21 -17.08 7.37
CA LYS A 240 11.45 -15.84 7.40
C LYS A 240 10.00 -16.08 7.85
N ASP A 241 9.38 -17.18 7.43
CA ASP A 241 8.05 -17.55 7.92
C ASP A 241 8.05 -17.69 9.45
N LEU A 242 9.06 -18.33 10.03
CA LEU A 242 9.21 -18.39 11.48
C LEU A 242 9.47 -17.01 12.09
N TYR A 243 10.29 -16.18 11.45
CA TYR A 243 10.63 -14.84 11.93
C TYR A 243 9.41 -13.91 11.91
N TYR A 244 8.60 -13.95 10.86
CA TYR A 244 7.37 -13.17 10.72
C TYR A 244 6.12 -13.87 11.28
N GLY A 245 6.26 -14.98 11.98
CA GLY A 245 5.18 -15.86 12.38
C GLY A 245 4.01 -15.18 13.08
N ILE A 246 4.29 -14.21 13.97
CA ILE A 246 3.23 -13.42 14.63
C ILE A 246 2.53 -12.51 13.60
N ASP A 247 3.25 -11.87 12.71
CA ASP A 247 2.67 -10.98 11.71
C ASP A 247 1.83 -11.77 10.69
N LEU A 248 2.25 -12.99 10.33
CA LEU A 248 1.51 -13.92 9.48
C LEU A 248 0.21 -14.41 10.15
N LEU A 249 0.28 -14.90 11.40
CA LEU A 249 -0.88 -15.40 12.13
C LEU A 249 -1.88 -14.28 12.51
N THR A 250 -1.42 -13.03 12.58
CA THR A 250 -2.28 -11.86 12.85
C THR A 250 -2.70 -11.14 11.58
N HIS A 251 -2.43 -11.71 10.42
CA HIS A 251 -2.78 -11.19 9.09
C HIS A 251 -2.25 -9.77 8.80
N ARG A 252 -1.16 -9.37 9.45
CA ARG A 252 -0.44 -8.12 9.16
C ARG A 252 0.43 -8.28 7.93
N VAL A 253 0.96 -9.48 7.78
CA VAL A 253 1.70 -9.95 6.62
C VAL A 253 0.96 -11.16 6.06
N ILE A 254 0.82 -11.21 4.76
CA ILE A 254 0.24 -12.33 4.02
C ILE A 254 1.22 -12.74 2.93
N LYS A 255 0.99 -13.88 2.27
CA LYS A 255 1.86 -14.37 1.20
C LYS A 255 1.09 -14.44 -0.11
N ILE A 256 1.55 -13.77 -1.17
CA ILE A 256 0.94 -13.84 -2.50
C ILE A 256 2.04 -14.20 -3.50
N ASN A 257 1.84 -15.23 -4.30
CA ASN A 257 2.81 -15.73 -5.28
C ASN A 257 4.21 -15.99 -4.67
N GLY A 258 4.27 -16.41 -3.40
CA GLY A 258 5.53 -16.64 -2.70
C GLY A 258 6.24 -15.37 -2.20
N LEU A 259 5.65 -14.20 -2.37
CA LEU A 259 6.14 -12.92 -1.86
C LEU A 259 5.39 -12.51 -0.58
N TYR A 260 6.08 -11.83 0.33
CA TYR A 260 5.38 -11.19 1.45
C TYR A 260 4.65 -9.94 0.98
N CYS A 261 3.44 -9.78 1.51
CA CYS A 261 2.59 -8.61 1.27
C CYS A 261 2.15 -8.04 2.61
N ILE A 262 1.97 -6.74 2.68
CA ILE A 262 1.54 -6.05 3.88
C ILE A 262 0.10 -5.56 3.76
N THR A 263 -0.61 -5.58 4.87
CA THR A 263 -1.98 -5.10 5.01
C THR A 263 -2.02 -3.78 5.80
N PRO A 264 -3.15 -3.06 5.85
CA PRO A 264 -3.29 -1.88 6.71
C PRO A 264 -2.98 -2.17 8.18
N SER A 265 -3.27 -3.39 8.66
CA SER A 265 -3.01 -3.80 10.05
C SER A 265 -1.51 -3.88 10.38
N PHE A 266 -0.65 -4.07 9.39
CA PHE A 266 0.80 -4.02 9.55
C PHE A 266 1.24 -2.64 10.03
N PHE A 267 0.86 -1.56 9.33
CA PHE A 267 1.26 -0.20 9.70
C PHE A 267 0.71 0.20 11.08
N ARG A 268 -0.53 -0.17 11.39
CA ARG A 268 -1.10 0.05 12.74
C ARG A 268 -0.30 -0.65 13.83
N ALA A 269 0.27 -1.81 13.55
CA ALA A 269 1.06 -2.57 14.50
C ALA A 269 2.51 -2.05 14.60
N ALA A 270 3.13 -1.76 13.45
CA ALA A 270 4.53 -1.30 13.37
C ALA A 270 4.71 0.10 14.02
N TYR A 271 3.72 0.99 13.86
CA TYR A 271 3.83 2.39 14.28
C TYR A 271 2.84 2.76 15.39
N ARG A 272 2.67 1.88 16.37
CA ARG A 272 1.82 2.15 17.54
C ARG A 272 2.30 3.38 18.31
N GLY A 273 1.36 4.29 18.62
CA GLY A 273 1.67 5.49 19.40
C GLY A 273 2.29 6.64 18.59
N GLY A 274 2.09 6.65 17.26
CA GLY A 274 2.47 7.79 16.43
C GLY A 274 3.97 7.84 16.10
N GLN A 275 4.62 6.69 15.96
CA GLN A 275 6.07 6.59 15.72
C GLN A 275 6.49 7.04 14.31
N LEU A 276 5.54 7.06 13.35
CA LEU A 276 5.78 7.55 11.98
C LEU A 276 5.70 9.10 11.91
N LYS A 277 6.09 9.73 13.00
CA LYS A 277 5.99 11.17 13.18
C LYS A 277 6.80 11.91 12.11
N ASP A 278 6.19 12.97 11.60
CA ASP A 278 6.77 13.90 10.62
C ASP A 278 7.06 13.30 9.23
N THR A 279 6.63 12.07 8.97
CA THR A 279 6.78 11.42 7.67
C THR A 279 5.61 11.76 6.74
N VAL A 280 5.91 12.13 5.50
CA VAL A 280 4.96 12.19 4.37
C VAL A 280 5.11 10.90 3.57
N VAL A 281 3.99 10.28 3.21
CA VAL A 281 3.98 9.03 2.43
C VAL A 281 3.31 9.29 1.09
N LEU A 282 4.05 9.05 -0.01
CA LEU A 282 3.53 9.08 -1.37
C LEU A 282 3.50 7.65 -1.91
N SER A 283 2.36 7.21 -2.44
CA SER A 283 2.23 5.85 -2.98
C SER A 283 1.94 5.88 -4.47
N GLU A 284 2.72 5.14 -5.24
CA GLU A 284 2.47 4.80 -6.64
C GLU A 284 1.77 3.44 -6.78
N THR A 285 1.30 2.87 -5.67
CA THR A 285 0.68 1.56 -5.63
C THR A 285 -0.74 1.61 -6.20
N CYS A 286 -1.05 0.67 -7.08
CA CYS A 286 -2.41 0.47 -7.57
C CYS A 286 -3.38 0.19 -6.42
N GLU A 287 -4.63 0.64 -6.55
CA GLU A 287 -5.72 0.33 -5.61
C GLU A 287 -5.43 0.69 -4.14
N PHE A 288 -4.45 1.54 -3.90
CA PHE A 288 -4.02 1.92 -2.55
C PHE A 288 -5.14 2.59 -1.73
N LEU A 289 -6.03 3.33 -2.40
CA LEU A 289 -7.12 4.10 -1.79
C LEU A 289 -8.51 3.68 -2.27
N GLY A 290 -8.63 2.55 -2.95
CA GLY A 290 -9.92 2.07 -3.42
C GLY A 290 -9.88 1.46 -4.82
N VAL A 291 -10.98 0.81 -5.19
CA VAL A 291 -11.15 0.12 -6.46
C VAL A 291 -12.56 0.29 -6.99
N SER A 292 -12.71 0.35 -8.32
CA SER A 292 -14.01 0.32 -9.03
C SER A 292 -15.06 1.29 -8.47
N GLY A 293 -14.64 2.54 -8.17
CA GLY A 293 -15.54 3.59 -7.69
C GLY A 293 -15.89 3.50 -6.19
N SER A 294 -15.24 2.59 -5.46
CA SER A 294 -15.35 2.49 -4.00
C SER A 294 -14.07 3.01 -3.35
N LEU A 295 -14.18 4.03 -2.53
CA LEU A 295 -13.08 4.55 -1.74
C LEU A 295 -12.83 3.64 -0.54
N ASP A 296 -11.56 3.22 -0.34
CA ASP A 296 -11.08 2.51 0.84
C ASP A 296 -9.88 3.24 1.41
N THR A 297 -10.07 3.91 2.54
CA THR A 297 -9.03 4.70 3.21
C THR A 297 -8.20 3.90 4.21
N SER A 298 -8.43 2.59 4.34
CA SER A 298 -7.86 1.77 5.40
C SER A 298 -6.34 1.82 5.46
N MET A 299 -5.66 1.90 4.31
CA MET A 299 -4.20 2.02 4.21
C MET A 299 -3.73 3.42 4.66
N ALA A 300 -4.36 4.47 4.15
CA ALA A 300 -4.08 5.85 4.57
C ALA A 300 -4.37 6.06 6.06
N ASP A 301 -5.52 5.58 6.54
CA ASP A 301 -5.90 5.65 7.96
C ASP A 301 -4.90 4.92 8.86
N ALA A 302 -4.35 3.79 8.41
CA ALA A 302 -3.36 3.05 9.15
C ALA A 302 -2.04 3.82 9.29
N LEU A 303 -1.58 4.47 8.22
CA LEU A 303 -0.38 5.30 8.20
C LEU A 303 -0.56 6.57 9.04
N LEU A 304 -1.70 7.27 8.91
CA LEU A 304 -2.02 8.45 9.71
C LEU A 304 -2.16 8.11 11.20
N ALA A 305 -2.81 7.00 11.54
CA ALA A 305 -2.87 6.51 12.92
C ALA A 305 -1.47 6.14 13.45
N GLY A 306 -0.55 5.73 12.56
CA GLY A 306 0.86 5.51 12.84
C GLY A 306 1.65 6.80 13.04
N GLY A 307 1.08 7.98 12.76
CA GLY A 307 1.68 9.31 12.96
C GLY A 307 2.21 9.97 11.69
N ALA A 308 1.98 9.40 10.50
CA ALA A 308 2.31 10.09 9.26
C ALA A 308 1.60 11.46 9.19
N LYS A 309 2.30 12.48 8.70
CA LYS A 309 1.70 13.82 8.53
C LYS A 309 0.67 13.83 7.42
N ALA A 310 1.02 13.27 6.27
CA ALA A 310 0.16 13.20 5.11
C ALA A 310 0.43 11.91 4.32
N VAL A 311 -0.59 11.47 3.60
CA VAL A 311 -0.55 10.31 2.73
C VAL A 311 -1.18 10.69 1.39
N ALA A 312 -0.50 10.38 0.29
CA ALA A 312 -1.01 10.47 -1.06
C ALA A 312 -1.00 9.10 -1.72
N GLY A 313 -2.00 8.78 -2.52
CA GLY A 313 -2.06 7.53 -3.26
C GLY A 313 -3.20 7.55 -4.27
N TYR A 314 -3.41 6.44 -4.96
CA TYR A 314 -4.35 6.33 -6.07
C TYR A 314 -5.54 5.46 -5.73
N VAL A 315 -6.70 5.88 -6.21
CA VAL A 315 -7.88 5.02 -6.37
C VAL A 315 -7.77 4.36 -7.74
N ASN A 316 -8.12 3.10 -7.83
CA ASN A 316 -7.99 2.23 -9.00
C ASN A 316 -6.53 1.87 -9.38
N ASN A 317 -6.41 1.05 -10.39
CA ASN A 317 -5.13 0.68 -10.99
C ASN A 317 -4.55 1.87 -11.75
N VAL A 318 -3.37 2.31 -11.35
CA VAL A 318 -2.74 3.49 -11.93
C VAL A 318 -1.77 3.10 -13.05
N TYR A 319 -1.80 3.86 -14.13
CA TYR A 319 -0.83 3.70 -15.21
C TYR A 319 0.55 4.19 -14.77
N THR A 320 1.55 3.33 -14.84
CA THR A 320 2.89 3.57 -14.25
C THR A 320 3.55 4.86 -14.77
N VAL A 321 3.35 5.20 -16.04
CA VAL A 321 3.91 6.45 -16.62
C VAL A 321 3.28 7.67 -15.96
N TYR A 322 1.96 7.64 -15.77
CA TYR A 322 1.23 8.72 -15.11
C TYR A 322 1.69 8.87 -13.65
N SER A 323 1.64 7.79 -12.85
CA SER A 323 1.99 7.86 -11.42
C SER A 323 3.40 8.37 -11.20
N ARG A 324 4.35 7.95 -12.02
CA ARG A 324 5.73 8.39 -11.94
C ARG A 324 5.94 9.84 -12.39
N SER A 325 5.23 10.30 -13.43
CA SER A 325 5.27 11.71 -13.83
C SER A 325 4.69 12.61 -12.74
N MET A 326 3.58 12.18 -12.15
CA MET A 326 2.98 12.83 -10.98
C MET A 326 3.95 12.88 -9.79
N LEU A 327 4.59 11.75 -9.46
CA LEU A 327 5.58 11.68 -8.37
C LEU A 327 6.75 12.63 -8.62
N TRP A 328 7.32 12.60 -9.83
CA TRP A 328 8.44 13.44 -10.22
C TRP A 328 8.13 14.91 -10.02
N ASP A 329 7.03 15.38 -10.58
CA ASP A 329 6.61 16.76 -10.52
C ASP A 329 6.21 17.19 -9.10
N THR A 330 5.44 16.36 -8.39
CA THR A 330 5.04 16.63 -7.01
C THR A 330 6.24 16.82 -6.10
N VAL A 331 7.27 15.96 -6.17
CA VAL A 331 8.45 16.07 -5.31
C VAL A 331 9.29 17.27 -5.70
N ASN A 332 9.39 17.62 -6.98
CA ASN A 332 10.08 18.84 -7.42
C ASN A 332 9.41 20.11 -6.86
N HIS A 333 8.08 20.18 -6.86
CA HIS A 333 7.35 21.31 -6.29
C HIS A 333 7.43 21.36 -4.74
N LEU A 334 7.48 20.20 -4.08
CA LEU A 334 7.81 20.14 -2.65
C LEU A 334 9.21 20.67 -2.36
N ILE A 335 10.20 20.37 -3.20
CA ILE A 335 11.56 20.93 -3.12
C ILE A 335 11.56 22.45 -3.32
N LEU A 336 10.69 22.97 -4.18
CA LEU A 336 10.48 24.42 -4.35
C LEU A 336 9.80 25.09 -3.14
N GLY A 337 9.41 24.31 -2.13
CA GLY A 337 8.79 24.82 -0.90
C GLY A 337 7.27 24.97 -0.99
N GLN A 338 6.63 24.39 -1.99
CA GLN A 338 5.17 24.32 -2.06
C GLN A 338 4.62 23.33 -1.03
N THR A 339 3.35 23.45 -0.68
CA THR A 339 2.64 22.46 0.13
C THR A 339 2.40 21.19 -0.69
N LEU A 340 2.13 20.07 -0.03
CA LEU A 340 1.77 18.83 -0.70
C LEU A 340 0.54 19.02 -1.60
N GLN A 341 -0.48 19.76 -1.13
CA GLN A 341 -1.67 20.04 -1.92
C GLN A 341 -1.36 20.86 -3.18
N GLU A 342 -0.57 21.94 -3.04
CA GLU A 342 -0.16 22.78 -4.18
C GLU A 342 0.65 21.95 -5.19
N SER A 343 1.56 21.11 -4.71
CA SER A 343 2.43 20.29 -5.54
C SER A 343 1.63 19.24 -6.32
N VAL A 344 0.74 18.51 -5.67
CA VAL A 344 -0.12 17.51 -6.34
C VAL A 344 -1.09 18.20 -7.30
N GLN A 345 -1.66 19.37 -6.95
CA GLN A 345 -2.54 20.10 -7.85
C GLN A 345 -1.79 20.55 -9.12
N HIS A 346 -0.55 21.05 -8.97
CA HIS A 346 0.29 21.39 -10.13
C HIS A 346 0.52 20.20 -11.04
N SER A 347 0.82 19.04 -10.44
CA SER A 347 1.01 17.80 -11.19
C SER A 347 -0.27 17.38 -11.93
N MET A 348 -1.44 17.51 -11.29
CA MET A 348 -2.73 17.23 -11.92
C MET A 348 -3.06 18.20 -13.06
N ASP A 349 -2.72 19.48 -12.90
CA ASP A 349 -2.92 20.50 -13.95
C ASP A 349 -2.01 20.22 -15.16
N THR A 350 -0.83 19.64 -14.93
CA THR A 350 0.16 19.32 -15.96
C THR A 350 -0.14 18.01 -16.67
N TYR A 351 -0.47 16.94 -15.93
CA TYR A 351 -0.59 15.57 -16.46
C TYR A 351 -2.01 15.04 -16.54
N GLY A 352 -2.98 15.76 -16.04
CA GLY A 352 -4.38 15.36 -15.95
C GLY A 352 -4.81 15.03 -14.53
N ALA A 353 -6.10 15.25 -14.26
CA ALA A 353 -6.72 14.92 -12.97
C ALA A 353 -6.82 13.41 -12.74
N ASP A 354 -6.65 12.63 -13.79
CA ASP A 354 -6.63 11.17 -13.82
C ASP A 354 -5.68 10.65 -14.91
N ASP A 355 -5.45 9.35 -14.96
CA ASP A 355 -4.53 8.73 -15.92
C ASP A 355 -5.14 8.48 -17.31
N LEU A 356 -6.38 8.90 -17.57
CA LEU A 356 -7.09 8.65 -18.81
C LEU A 356 -6.44 9.35 -20.01
N VAL A 357 -5.93 10.57 -19.82
CA VAL A 357 -5.24 11.33 -20.87
C VAL A 357 -3.98 10.59 -21.35
N TRP A 358 -3.23 10.03 -20.40
CA TRP A 358 -2.04 9.24 -20.68
C TRP A 358 -2.36 7.93 -21.38
N TYR A 359 -3.40 7.26 -20.93
CA TYR A 359 -3.92 6.07 -21.56
C TYR A 359 -4.27 6.30 -23.02
N ASN A 360 -5.03 7.36 -23.32
CA ASN A 360 -5.42 7.70 -24.69
C ASN A 360 -4.22 8.09 -25.56
N ALA A 361 -3.24 8.81 -25.01
CA ALA A 361 -2.02 9.20 -25.69
C ALA A 361 -1.13 7.99 -26.07
N GLN A 362 -1.21 6.89 -25.33
CA GLN A 362 -0.46 5.66 -25.54
C GLN A 362 -1.20 4.64 -26.45
N GLY A 363 -2.30 5.03 -27.07
CA GLY A 363 -2.99 4.20 -28.06
C GLY A 363 -4.09 3.31 -27.52
N GLY A 364 -4.55 3.52 -26.29
CA GLY A 364 -5.84 3.02 -25.82
C GLY A 364 -5.88 1.55 -25.40
N LYS A 365 -4.76 0.91 -25.14
CA LYS A 365 -4.75 -0.46 -24.58
C LYS A 365 -4.72 -0.39 -23.07
N ARG A 366 -5.88 -0.35 -22.44
CA ARG A 366 -5.98 -0.29 -21.00
C ARG A 366 -6.48 -1.61 -20.43
N PRO A 367 -5.75 -2.23 -19.50
CA PRO A 367 -6.22 -3.39 -18.77
C PRO A 367 -7.25 -3.05 -17.67
N HIS A 368 -7.39 -1.77 -17.32
CA HIS A 368 -8.19 -1.35 -16.16
C HIS A 368 -9.55 -0.76 -16.55
N ALA A 369 -10.59 -1.09 -15.78
CA ALA A 369 -11.96 -0.68 -16.05
C ALA A 369 -12.25 0.81 -15.79
N ALA A 370 -11.45 1.48 -14.94
CA ALA A 370 -11.66 2.86 -14.51
C ALA A 370 -10.36 3.65 -14.45
N ALA A 371 -10.43 4.96 -14.70
CA ALA A 371 -9.29 5.86 -14.57
C ALA A 371 -8.82 5.93 -13.11
N ALA A 372 -7.50 5.95 -12.91
CA ALA A 372 -6.92 6.19 -11.60
C ALA A 372 -6.73 7.69 -11.37
N TYR A 373 -7.00 8.12 -10.16
CA TYR A 373 -6.85 9.51 -9.74
C TYR A 373 -6.21 9.58 -8.35
N PRO A 374 -5.38 10.60 -8.08
CA PRO A 374 -4.72 10.76 -6.79
C PRO A 374 -5.68 11.35 -5.75
N LEU A 375 -5.52 10.93 -4.49
CA LEU A 375 -6.16 11.54 -3.33
C LEU A 375 -5.12 11.79 -2.22
N LEU A 376 -5.41 12.81 -1.39
CA LEU A 376 -4.58 13.25 -0.28
C LEU A 376 -5.33 13.12 1.04
N PHE A 377 -4.62 12.68 2.09
CA PHE A 377 -5.14 12.55 3.45
C PHE A 377 -4.16 13.13 4.46
N GLY A 378 -4.67 13.58 5.60
CA GLY A 378 -3.87 14.17 6.67
C GLY A 378 -3.61 15.66 6.48
N ASP A 379 -2.41 16.15 6.88
CA ASP A 379 -1.99 17.54 6.73
C ASP A 379 -1.50 17.81 5.30
N VAL A 380 -2.44 18.14 4.41
CA VAL A 380 -2.13 18.46 3.01
C VAL A 380 -1.38 19.78 2.85
N GLY A 381 -1.32 20.61 3.90
CA GLY A 381 -0.53 21.84 3.97
C GLY A 381 0.95 21.62 4.28
N VAL A 382 1.36 20.36 4.53
CA VAL A 382 2.75 20.03 4.87
C VAL A 382 3.73 20.46 3.77
N ARG A 383 4.93 20.92 4.18
CA ARG A 383 6.05 21.29 3.31
C ARG A 383 7.28 20.50 3.73
N LEU A 384 8.23 20.29 2.83
CA LEU A 384 9.56 19.75 3.19
C LEU A 384 10.39 20.82 3.93
N ILE A 385 10.13 22.10 3.65
CA ILE A 385 10.79 23.24 4.28
C ILE A 385 9.74 24.06 5.02
N GLU A 386 9.94 24.28 6.32
CA GLU A 386 9.11 25.23 7.04
C GLU A 386 9.44 26.68 6.61
N PRO A 387 8.43 27.51 6.28
CA PRO A 387 8.65 28.86 5.72
C PRO A 387 9.49 29.81 6.59
N ASN A 388 9.70 29.49 7.87
CA ASN A 388 10.42 30.29 8.86
C ASN A 388 11.75 29.68 9.31
N ALA A 389 12.26 28.65 8.65
CA ALA A 389 13.63 28.21 8.89
C ALA A 389 14.55 29.38 8.47
N ALA A 390 15.06 30.14 9.43
CA ALA A 390 16.03 31.19 9.16
C ALA A 390 17.18 30.59 8.35
N PRO A 391 17.67 31.27 7.30
CA PRO A 391 18.75 30.74 6.48
C PRO A 391 19.92 30.35 7.39
N VAL A 392 20.34 29.08 7.32
CA VAL A 392 21.52 28.61 8.05
C VAL A 392 22.70 29.45 7.59
N PRO A 393 23.40 30.17 8.49
CA PRO A 393 24.50 31.02 8.09
C PRO A 393 25.55 30.14 7.40
N GLN A 394 25.80 30.40 6.12
CA GLN A 394 26.91 29.77 5.41
C GLN A 394 28.19 30.13 6.16
N LYS A 395 28.89 29.16 6.74
CA LYS A 395 30.28 29.34 7.15
C LYS A 395 31.08 29.60 5.89
N VAL A 396 31.36 30.90 5.63
CA VAL A 396 32.36 31.29 4.67
C VAL A 396 33.67 30.68 5.15
N GLN A 397 34.13 29.61 4.51
CA GLN A 397 35.51 29.17 4.64
C GLN A 397 36.36 30.24 4.02
N GLN A 398 36.92 31.13 4.86
CA GLN A 398 38.03 31.96 4.47
C GLN A 398 39.22 31.01 4.22
N ALA A 399 39.55 30.85 2.93
CA ALA A 399 40.81 30.27 2.54
C ALA A 399 41.94 31.19 3.03
N ALA A 400 42.77 30.68 3.93
CA ALA A 400 44.07 31.21 4.25
C ALA A 400 45.13 30.51 3.38
#